data_c861694addc21edfecbd13a32d2d980e
#
_entry.id   c861694addc21edfecbd13a32d2d980e
#
_cell.length_a   1.000
_cell.length_b   1.000
_cell.length_c   1.000
_cell.angle_alpha   90.00
_cell.angle_beta   90.00
_cell.angle_gamma   90.00
#
_symmetry.space_group_name_H-M   'P 1'
#
loop_
_entity.id
_entity.type
_entity.pdbx_description
1 polymer ?
#
loop_
_entity_poly.entity_id
_entity_poly.type
_entity_poly.pdbx_seq_one_letter_code
_entity_poly.pdbx_strand_id
1 'polypeptide(L)'
;MAQLLREFYELCEGGVCQDLLTEAEKREIRENNAMFITGKLQEGGVLNGNQRMYPPDIMEREVKKYSEMVKDNRALGELDHPESSIINLANVSHMVVDIWMDGPAVMGKCKVLATPAGQILRSLVDAGVKIGISSRGMGSVKEHQGQTIVEDDFQLICFDIVSEPSTPNAFMALSESKLVNEQVEKSNKIINLIDSILRD
;
A
#
# COMPACT_ATOMS: atom_id res chain seq x y z
N MET A 1 -6.50 27.82 7.49
CA MET A 1 -6.59 26.77 8.56
C MET A 1 -6.14 25.47 7.97
N ALA A 2 -5.25 24.73 8.67
CA ALA A 2 -4.85 23.39 8.25
C ALA A 2 -6.08 22.45 8.24
N GLN A 3 -6.24 21.66 7.19
CA GLN A 3 -7.33 20.69 7.01
C GLN A 3 -6.76 19.30 6.78
N LEU A 4 -7.57 18.27 7.05
CA LEU A 4 -7.22 16.89 6.75
C LEU A 4 -7.28 16.65 5.24
N LEU A 5 -6.16 16.22 4.64
CA LEU A 5 -6.04 15.90 3.21
C LEU A 5 -5.94 14.39 3.05
N ARG A 6 -6.71 13.82 2.12
CA ARG A 6 -6.84 12.38 1.84
C ARG A 6 -6.81 12.13 0.35
N GLU A 7 -5.96 11.18 -0.09
CA GLU A 7 -5.72 10.91 -1.50
C GLU A 7 -5.60 9.39 -1.78
N PHE A 8 -5.99 8.97 -2.98
CA PHE A 8 -6.09 7.57 -3.40
C PHE A 8 -5.25 7.29 -4.65
N TYR A 9 -4.48 6.18 -4.67
CA TYR A 9 -3.62 5.80 -5.78
C TYR A 9 -3.55 4.29 -5.98
N GLU A 10 -3.24 3.85 -7.22
CA GLU A 10 -3.04 2.45 -7.56
C GLU A 10 -1.63 1.98 -7.23
N LEU A 11 -1.52 0.78 -6.67
CA LEU A 11 -0.25 0.26 -6.19
C LEU A 11 0.57 -0.52 -7.22
N CYS A 12 0.01 -1.13 -8.25
CA CYS A 12 0.72 -1.68 -9.42
C CYS A 12 -0.25 -2.00 -10.55
N GLU A 13 0.11 -1.62 -11.77
CA GLU A 13 -0.64 -1.98 -12.97
C GLU A 13 -0.54 -3.49 -13.22
N GLY A 14 -1.67 -4.19 -13.22
CA GLY A 14 -1.72 -5.63 -13.48
C GLY A 14 -1.42 -6.56 -12.31
N GLY A 15 -1.26 -6.06 -11.10
CA GLY A 15 -1.42 -6.86 -9.88
C GLY A 15 -0.22 -7.61 -9.33
N VAL A 16 1.02 -7.48 -9.85
CA VAL A 16 2.16 -8.26 -9.31
C VAL A 16 3.49 -7.50 -9.34
N CYS A 17 3.94 -7.04 -8.19
CA CYS A 17 5.28 -6.47 -7.99
C CYS A 17 6.25 -7.54 -7.48
N GLN A 18 6.68 -8.45 -8.33
CA GLN A 18 7.45 -9.64 -7.94
C GLN A 18 8.91 -9.40 -7.56
N ASP A 19 9.54 -8.37 -8.12
CA ASP A 19 10.98 -8.14 -7.96
C ASP A 19 11.33 -7.28 -6.74
N LEU A 20 10.34 -6.84 -5.95
CA LEU A 20 10.52 -5.94 -4.84
C LEU A 20 10.64 -6.64 -3.47
N LEU A 21 10.53 -7.98 -3.41
CA LEU A 21 10.68 -8.73 -2.15
C LEU A 21 12.14 -9.07 -1.89
N THR A 22 12.64 -8.72 -0.72
CA THR A 22 13.92 -9.17 -0.21
C THR A 22 13.88 -10.67 0.15
N GLU A 23 15.04 -11.32 0.23
CA GLU A 23 15.11 -12.74 0.64
C GLU A 23 14.60 -12.97 2.08
N ALA A 24 14.72 -11.96 2.95
CA ALA A 24 14.15 -12.01 4.30
C ALA A 24 12.62 -12.01 4.26
N GLU A 25 12.01 -11.14 3.46
CA GLU A 25 10.56 -11.07 3.27
C GLU A 25 10.01 -12.35 2.62
N LYS A 26 10.70 -12.90 1.62
CA LYS A 26 10.36 -14.19 1.01
C LYS A 26 10.41 -15.33 2.04
N ARG A 27 11.34 -15.27 2.99
CA ARG A 27 11.39 -16.22 4.11
C ARG A 27 10.21 -16.03 5.06
N GLU A 28 9.89 -14.80 5.45
CA GLU A 28 8.72 -14.51 6.29
C GLU A 28 7.40 -14.99 5.64
N ILE A 29 7.27 -14.83 4.32
CA ILE A 29 6.12 -15.37 3.58
C ILE A 29 6.04 -16.89 3.73
N ARG A 30 7.16 -17.60 3.52
CA ARG A 30 7.19 -19.07 3.57
C ARG A 30 7.01 -19.64 4.97
N GLU A 31 7.63 -19.01 5.97
CA GLU A 31 7.71 -19.56 7.34
C GLU A 31 6.55 -19.07 8.22
N ASN A 32 6.14 -17.82 8.04
CA ASN A 32 5.16 -17.15 8.91
C ASN A 32 3.88 -16.74 8.18
N ASN A 33 3.72 -17.13 6.91
CA ASN A 33 2.58 -16.75 6.09
C ASN A 33 2.37 -15.21 6.08
N ALA A 34 3.47 -14.43 6.05
CA ALA A 34 3.39 -12.97 5.98
C ALA A 34 2.81 -12.53 4.63
N MET A 35 2.10 -11.42 4.60
CA MET A 35 1.56 -10.83 3.38
C MET A 35 2.16 -9.46 3.15
N PHE A 36 2.68 -9.24 1.94
CA PHE A 36 3.19 -7.96 1.49
C PHE A 36 2.41 -7.49 0.26
N ILE A 37 2.11 -6.20 0.24
CA ILE A 37 1.41 -5.53 -0.85
C ILE A 37 2.25 -4.31 -1.25
N THR A 38 2.44 -4.11 -2.56
CA THR A 38 3.39 -3.12 -3.07
C THR A 38 2.77 -2.31 -4.20
N GLY A 39 3.21 -1.06 -4.37
CA GLY A 39 2.86 -0.24 -5.51
C GLY A 39 2.89 1.26 -5.26
N LYS A 40 2.15 2.02 -6.06
CA LYS A 40 2.09 3.48 -5.97
C LYS A 40 1.21 3.91 -4.79
N LEU A 41 1.77 4.70 -3.87
CA LEU A 41 1.08 5.24 -2.69
C LEU A 41 0.49 6.63 -2.95
N GLN A 42 1.18 7.45 -3.77
CA GLN A 42 0.77 8.81 -4.13
C GLN A 42 1.51 9.29 -5.38
N GLU A 43 1.13 10.45 -5.94
CA GLU A 43 1.84 11.07 -7.06
C GLU A 43 1.84 12.60 -6.93
N GLY A 44 3.03 13.20 -7.05
CA GLY A 44 3.20 14.64 -7.04
C GLY A 44 3.07 15.24 -8.44
N GLY A 45 2.72 16.54 -8.51
CA GLY A 45 2.66 17.29 -9.77
C GLY A 45 1.44 17.00 -10.65
N VAL A 46 0.55 16.09 -10.24
CA VAL A 46 -0.67 15.75 -10.97
C VAL A 46 -1.92 16.13 -10.18
N LEU A 47 -2.98 16.46 -10.91
CA LEU A 47 -4.29 16.69 -10.30
C LEU A 47 -4.95 15.35 -10.01
N ASN A 48 -5.26 15.09 -8.74
CA ASN A 48 -5.89 13.84 -8.33
C ASN A 48 -7.43 13.89 -8.40
N GLY A 49 -8.07 12.79 -8.04
CA GLY A 49 -9.54 12.68 -8.06
C GLY A 49 -10.27 13.66 -7.14
N ASN A 50 -9.60 14.16 -6.09
CA ASN A 50 -10.13 15.21 -5.20
C ASN A 50 -9.85 16.63 -5.71
N GLN A 51 -9.40 16.79 -6.97
CA GLN A 51 -9.02 18.05 -7.58
C GLN A 51 -7.89 18.76 -6.83
N ARG A 52 -7.00 18.01 -6.19
CA ARG A 52 -5.82 18.52 -5.48
C ARG A 52 -4.55 18.15 -6.21
N MET A 53 -3.58 19.07 -6.21
CA MET A 53 -2.23 18.86 -6.68
C MET A 53 -1.26 19.02 -5.52
N TYR A 54 -0.38 18.04 -5.35
CA TYR A 54 0.73 18.08 -4.41
C TYR A 54 2.00 18.48 -5.16
N PRO A 55 2.65 19.61 -4.83
CA PRO A 55 3.93 19.96 -5.43
C PRO A 55 4.97 18.87 -5.23
N PRO A 56 5.78 18.52 -6.26
CA PRO A 56 6.75 17.42 -6.19
C PRO A 56 7.79 17.59 -5.07
N ASP A 57 8.24 18.81 -4.82
CA ASP A 57 9.19 19.16 -3.77
C ASP A 57 8.63 18.91 -2.36
N ILE A 58 7.34 19.20 -2.16
CA ILE A 58 6.63 18.90 -0.92
C ILE A 58 6.54 17.38 -0.72
N MET A 59 6.21 16.63 -1.78
CA MET A 59 6.14 15.18 -1.73
C MET A 59 7.49 14.55 -1.42
N GLU A 60 8.56 14.98 -2.09
CA GLU A 60 9.91 14.49 -1.82
C GLU A 60 10.34 14.75 -0.37
N ARG A 61 10.07 15.95 0.14
CA ARG A 61 10.34 16.31 1.53
C ARG A 61 9.59 15.42 2.51
N GLU A 62 8.30 15.20 2.30
CA GLU A 62 7.47 14.42 3.21
C GLU A 62 7.79 12.92 3.13
N VAL A 63 8.07 12.37 1.94
CA VAL A 63 8.54 10.99 1.78
C VAL A 63 9.87 10.78 2.53
N LYS A 64 10.80 11.73 2.45
CA LYS A 64 12.07 11.67 3.19
C LYS A 64 11.84 11.65 4.71
N LYS A 65 10.93 12.47 5.24
CA LYS A 65 10.56 12.45 6.66
C LYS A 65 9.88 11.13 7.05
N TYR A 66 8.95 10.66 6.21
CA TYR A 66 8.22 9.43 6.44
C TYR A 66 9.12 8.20 6.42
N SER A 67 10.19 8.21 5.61
CA SER A 67 11.17 7.13 5.56
C SER A 67 11.88 6.89 6.90
N GLU A 68 12.00 7.90 7.75
CA GLU A 68 12.54 7.71 9.11
C GLU A 68 11.56 6.95 10.01
N MET A 69 10.25 7.18 9.85
CA MET A 69 9.22 6.38 10.54
C MET A 69 9.22 4.93 10.07
N VAL A 70 9.48 4.71 8.77
CA VAL A 70 9.63 3.35 8.21
C VAL A 70 10.82 2.64 8.83
N LYS A 71 11.99 3.26 8.90
CA LYS A 71 13.20 2.72 9.53
C LYS A 71 12.99 2.37 11.01
N ASP A 72 12.20 3.20 11.71
CA ASP A 72 11.86 3.01 13.12
C ASP A 72 10.72 1.99 13.35
N ASN A 73 10.18 1.35 12.31
CA ASN A 73 9.00 0.48 12.36
C ASN A 73 7.76 1.16 12.99
N ARG A 74 7.56 2.45 12.72
CA ARG A 74 6.45 3.26 13.24
C ARG A 74 5.48 3.74 12.14
N ALA A 75 5.71 3.38 10.89
CA ALA A 75 4.91 3.79 9.74
C ALA A 75 3.63 2.96 9.62
N LEU A 76 2.75 3.07 10.61
CA LEU A 76 1.49 2.32 10.68
C LEU A 76 0.41 2.97 9.80
N GLY A 77 -0.50 2.12 9.26
CA GLY A 77 -1.69 2.54 8.52
C GLY A 77 -2.94 1.80 9.00
N GLU A 78 -4.08 2.45 8.86
CA GLU A 78 -5.37 1.93 9.30
C GLU A 78 -6.12 1.24 8.15
N LEU A 79 -7.06 0.37 8.53
CA LEU A 79 -8.09 -0.10 7.62
C LEU A 79 -9.23 0.91 7.68
N ASP A 80 -9.62 1.39 6.47
CA ASP A 80 -10.52 2.51 6.30
C ASP A 80 -9.91 3.87 6.70
N HIS A 81 -10.57 4.95 6.34
CA HIS A 81 -10.00 6.30 6.39
C HIS A 81 -10.71 7.16 7.43
N PRO A 82 -10.21 7.21 8.68
CA PRO A 82 -10.84 8.00 9.73
C PRO A 82 -10.66 9.51 9.48
N GLU A 83 -11.55 10.33 10.06
CA GLU A 83 -11.45 11.79 10.04
C GLU A 83 -10.45 12.34 11.09
N SER A 84 -9.62 11.49 11.65
CA SER A 84 -8.64 11.83 12.71
C SER A 84 -7.24 12.00 12.14
N SER A 85 -6.48 12.93 12.68
CA SER A 85 -5.04 13.05 12.43
C SER A 85 -4.20 12.11 13.31
N ILE A 86 -4.82 11.40 14.24
CA ILE A 86 -4.16 10.45 15.14
C ILE A 86 -4.50 9.03 14.69
N ILE A 87 -3.48 8.16 14.59
CA ILE A 87 -3.65 6.76 14.25
C ILE A 87 -4.30 6.02 15.44
N ASN A 88 -5.42 5.36 15.18
CA ASN A 88 -6.07 4.49 16.15
C ASN A 88 -5.49 3.08 16.06
N LEU A 89 -4.71 2.67 17.05
CA LEU A 89 -4.05 1.35 17.06
C LEU A 89 -5.01 0.17 16.95
N ALA A 90 -6.29 0.32 17.34
CA ALA A 90 -7.30 -0.73 17.17
C ALA A 90 -7.65 -1.00 15.70
N ASN A 91 -7.48 0.00 14.83
CA ASN A 91 -7.78 -0.08 13.40
C ASN A 91 -6.55 -0.34 12.53
N VAL A 92 -5.37 -0.42 13.12
CA VAL A 92 -4.13 -0.66 12.37
C VAL A 92 -4.19 -2.01 11.68
N SER A 93 -4.07 -2.00 10.36
CA SER A 93 -4.12 -3.18 9.49
C SER A 93 -2.78 -3.54 8.87
N HIS A 94 -1.90 -2.56 8.69
CA HIS A 94 -0.62 -2.73 8.00
C HIS A 94 0.43 -1.74 8.50
N MET A 95 1.65 -1.97 8.05
CA MET A 95 2.79 -1.08 8.27
C MET A 95 3.53 -0.91 6.94
N VAL A 96 3.86 0.32 6.58
CA VAL A 96 4.76 0.60 5.46
C VAL A 96 6.17 0.18 5.87
N VAL A 97 6.77 -0.74 5.11
CA VAL A 97 8.10 -1.31 5.39
C VAL A 97 9.17 -0.80 4.43
N ASP A 98 8.74 -0.19 3.31
CA ASP A 98 9.61 0.48 2.35
C ASP A 98 8.87 1.61 1.64
N ILE A 99 9.55 2.71 1.33
CA ILE A 99 9.00 3.85 0.61
C ILE A 99 10.10 4.54 -0.20
N TRP A 100 9.82 4.85 -1.48
CA TRP A 100 10.78 5.51 -2.38
C TRP A 100 10.07 6.37 -3.42
N MET A 101 10.82 7.25 -4.06
CA MET A 101 10.35 8.02 -5.22
C MET A 101 10.70 7.29 -6.52
N ASP A 102 9.75 7.24 -7.44
CA ASP A 102 9.95 6.82 -8.84
C ASP A 102 9.43 7.95 -9.74
N GLY A 103 10.34 8.85 -10.11
CA GLY A 103 9.94 10.12 -10.72
C GLY A 103 9.00 10.90 -9.81
N PRO A 104 7.81 11.31 -10.28
CA PRO A 104 6.82 12.01 -9.47
C PRO A 104 6.00 11.06 -8.56
N ALA A 105 6.06 9.76 -8.78
CA ALA A 105 5.31 8.76 -8.03
C ALA A 105 6.01 8.42 -6.72
N VAL A 106 5.23 8.35 -5.65
CA VAL A 106 5.62 7.78 -4.35
C VAL A 106 5.25 6.31 -4.39
N MET A 107 6.25 5.46 -4.35
CA MET A 107 6.10 4.01 -4.32
C MET A 107 6.29 3.49 -2.91
N GLY A 108 5.66 2.38 -2.58
CA GLY A 108 5.86 1.77 -1.27
C GLY A 108 5.46 0.32 -1.20
N LYS A 109 5.93 -0.31 -0.13
CA LYS A 109 5.64 -1.67 0.24
C LYS A 109 5.07 -1.72 1.65
N CYS A 110 3.94 -2.40 1.80
CA CYS A 110 3.25 -2.56 3.07
C CYS A 110 3.24 -4.02 3.50
N LYS A 111 3.50 -4.27 4.78
CA LYS A 111 3.32 -5.56 5.43
C LYS A 111 1.96 -5.57 6.13
N VAL A 112 1.10 -6.52 5.80
CA VAL A 112 -0.16 -6.74 6.50
C VAL A 112 0.13 -7.33 7.88
N LEU A 113 -0.42 -6.73 8.92
CA LEU A 113 -0.16 -7.11 10.31
C LEU A 113 -1.19 -8.14 10.81
N ALA A 114 -0.82 -8.94 11.83
CA ALA A 114 -1.71 -9.92 12.45
C ALA A 114 -2.68 -9.29 13.49
N THR A 115 -3.07 -8.03 13.27
CA THR A 115 -4.10 -7.34 14.06
C THR A 115 -5.50 -7.74 13.60
N PRO A 116 -6.58 -7.49 14.36
CA PRO A 116 -7.95 -7.75 13.89
C PRO A 116 -8.26 -7.06 12.55
N ALA A 117 -7.88 -5.79 12.38
CA ALA A 117 -8.05 -5.06 11.13
C ALA A 117 -7.17 -5.63 10.00
N GLY A 118 -5.95 -6.07 10.30
CA GLY A 118 -5.08 -6.73 9.33
C GLY A 118 -5.60 -8.10 8.89
N GLN A 119 -6.28 -8.86 9.74
CA GLN A 119 -6.93 -10.12 9.37
C GLN A 119 -8.12 -9.86 8.41
N ILE A 120 -8.88 -8.80 8.61
CA ILE A 120 -9.93 -8.37 7.67
C ILE A 120 -9.30 -8.01 6.33
N LEU A 121 -8.26 -7.17 6.32
CA LEU A 121 -7.53 -6.80 5.11
C LEU A 121 -7.03 -8.04 4.36
N ARG A 122 -6.36 -8.97 5.05
CA ARG A 122 -5.88 -10.23 4.48
C ARG A 122 -7.03 -11.02 3.81
N SER A 123 -8.14 -11.19 4.52
CA SER A 123 -9.29 -11.95 4.00
C SER A 123 -9.88 -11.33 2.74
N LEU A 124 -9.89 -10.00 2.65
CA LEU A 124 -10.35 -9.28 1.46
C LEU A 124 -9.39 -9.47 0.28
N VAL A 125 -8.07 -9.36 0.53
CA VAL A 125 -7.04 -9.58 -0.50
C VAL A 125 -7.06 -11.04 -0.99
N ASP A 126 -7.11 -12.02 -0.09
CA ASP A 126 -7.20 -13.45 -0.42
C ASP A 126 -8.47 -13.80 -1.22
N ALA A 127 -9.56 -13.07 -0.98
CA ALA A 127 -10.80 -13.20 -1.75
C ALA A 127 -10.75 -12.49 -3.13
N GLY A 128 -9.64 -11.85 -3.49
CA GLY A 128 -9.47 -11.12 -4.74
C GLY A 128 -10.19 -9.77 -4.78
N VAL A 129 -10.57 -9.22 -3.63
CA VAL A 129 -11.14 -7.87 -3.55
C VAL A 129 -10.08 -6.85 -3.91
N LYS A 130 -10.38 -5.97 -4.86
CA LYS A 130 -9.51 -4.85 -5.19
C LYS A 130 -9.61 -3.78 -4.11
N ILE A 131 -8.47 -3.42 -3.53
CA ILE A 131 -8.38 -2.49 -2.40
C ILE A 131 -7.41 -1.38 -2.77
N GLY A 132 -7.78 -0.13 -2.47
CA GLY A 132 -6.97 1.05 -2.68
C GLY A 132 -6.10 1.41 -1.48
N ILE A 133 -5.20 2.37 -1.69
CA ILE A 133 -4.44 3.02 -0.63
C ILE A 133 -4.59 4.53 -0.74
N SER A 134 -4.56 5.22 0.39
CA SER A 134 -4.80 6.65 0.47
C SER A 134 -3.84 7.31 1.44
N SER A 135 -3.23 8.43 1.05
CA SER A 135 -2.46 9.23 1.98
C SER A 135 -3.37 10.07 2.88
N ARG A 136 -3.02 10.13 4.16
CA ARG A 136 -3.61 11.01 5.16
C ARG A 136 -2.57 11.99 5.66
N GLY A 137 -2.90 13.27 5.62
CA GLY A 137 -2.01 14.33 6.05
C GLY A 137 -2.76 15.57 6.50
N MET A 138 -2.06 16.53 7.04
CA MET A 138 -2.58 17.84 7.42
C MET A 138 -1.80 18.93 6.69
N GLY A 139 -2.52 19.95 6.22
CA GLY A 139 -1.91 21.09 5.55
C GLY A 139 -2.96 22.08 5.06
N SER A 140 -2.50 23.23 4.62
CA SER A 140 -3.31 24.24 3.96
C SER A 140 -3.39 23.96 2.46
N VAL A 141 -4.43 24.47 1.83
CA VAL A 141 -4.60 24.44 0.37
C VAL A 141 -4.91 25.82 -0.13
N LYS A 142 -4.47 26.10 -1.36
CA LYS A 142 -4.72 27.35 -2.08
C LYS A 142 -5.35 27.06 -3.41
N GLU A 143 -6.39 27.80 -3.77
CA GLU A 143 -6.92 27.78 -5.12
C GLU A 143 -6.07 28.61 -6.07
N HIS A 144 -5.66 28.02 -7.17
CA HIS A 144 -4.94 28.68 -8.24
C HIS A 144 -5.46 28.19 -9.59
N GLN A 145 -6.00 29.07 -10.41
CA GLN A 145 -6.54 28.77 -11.75
C GLN A 145 -7.55 27.59 -11.78
N GLY A 146 -8.40 27.48 -10.76
CA GLY A 146 -9.40 26.42 -10.65
C GLY A 146 -8.85 25.06 -10.16
N GLN A 147 -7.58 25.02 -9.76
CA GLN A 147 -6.96 23.85 -9.12
C GLN A 147 -6.68 24.12 -7.65
N THR A 148 -6.87 23.11 -6.81
CA THR A 148 -6.52 23.18 -5.39
C THR A 148 -5.08 22.69 -5.21
N ILE A 149 -4.17 23.57 -4.84
CA ILE A 149 -2.76 23.27 -4.63
C ILE A 149 -2.50 23.15 -3.14
N VAL A 150 -1.84 22.07 -2.73
CA VAL A 150 -1.39 21.85 -1.35
C VAL A 150 -0.21 22.78 -1.04
N GLU A 151 -0.24 23.42 0.13
CA GLU A 151 0.78 24.39 0.54
C GLU A 151 1.94 23.73 1.31
N ASP A 152 2.98 24.51 1.55
CA ASP A 152 4.25 24.04 2.14
C ASP A 152 4.15 23.58 3.60
N ASP A 153 3.07 23.91 4.30
CA ASP A 153 2.78 23.42 5.65
C ASP A 153 2.26 21.99 5.71
N PHE A 154 2.14 21.33 4.56
CA PHE A 154 1.70 19.93 4.49
C PHE A 154 2.61 18.99 5.28
N GLN A 155 1.98 18.11 6.05
CA GLN A 155 2.61 17.04 6.82
C GLN A 155 1.91 15.72 6.54
N LEU A 156 2.65 14.76 6.00
CA LEU A 156 2.18 13.39 5.79
C LEU A 156 2.10 12.67 7.13
N ILE A 157 0.96 12.07 7.43
CA ILE A 157 0.71 11.30 8.66
C ILE A 157 0.90 9.82 8.41
N CYS A 158 0.15 9.26 7.45
CA CYS A 158 0.18 7.83 7.13
C CYS A 158 -0.40 7.57 5.73
N PHE A 159 -0.37 6.30 5.36
CA PHE A 159 -1.14 5.74 4.25
C PHE A 159 -2.13 4.72 4.81
N ASP A 160 -3.40 4.83 4.43
CA ASP A 160 -4.49 3.97 4.90
C ASP A 160 -5.03 3.10 3.76
N ILE A 161 -5.49 1.89 4.10
CA ILE A 161 -6.19 1.00 3.17
C ILE A 161 -7.67 1.37 3.09
N VAL A 162 -8.19 1.49 1.88
CA VAL A 162 -9.56 1.97 1.62
C VAL A 162 -10.30 1.12 0.59
N SER A 163 -11.64 1.12 0.65
CA SER A 163 -12.50 0.34 -0.26
C SER A 163 -12.70 0.99 -1.62
N GLU A 164 -12.84 2.32 -1.66
CA GLU A 164 -13.08 3.08 -2.88
C GLU A 164 -12.04 4.19 -3.04
N PRO A 165 -11.12 4.05 -4.00
CA PRO A 165 -10.21 5.12 -4.35
C PRO A 165 -10.96 6.22 -5.12
N SER A 166 -10.74 7.48 -4.78
CA SER A 166 -11.31 8.62 -5.51
C SER A 166 -10.68 8.82 -6.90
N THR A 167 -9.64 8.07 -7.21
CA THR A 167 -8.99 8.06 -8.52
C THR A 167 -9.35 6.78 -9.28
N PRO A 168 -9.78 6.87 -10.55
CA PRO A 168 -9.95 5.69 -11.40
C PRO A 168 -8.66 4.86 -11.46
N ASN A 169 -8.75 3.55 -11.16
CA ASN A 169 -7.66 2.56 -11.20
C ASN A 169 -6.69 2.53 -10.00
N ALA A 170 -7.05 3.05 -8.84
CA ALA A 170 -6.20 3.04 -7.63
C ALA A 170 -6.35 1.75 -6.79
N PHE A 171 -5.76 0.62 -7.22
CA PHE A 171 -5.91 -0.67 -6.54
C PHE A 171 -4.57 -1.33 -6.16
N MET A 172 -4.58 -2.07 -5.03
CA MET A 172 -3.42 -2.77 -4.48
C MET A 172 -3.17 -4.13 -5.13
N ALA A 173 -1.91 -4.49 -5.27
CA ALA A 173 -1.46 -5.76 -5.82
C ALA A 173 -0.74 -6.63 -4.79
N LEU A 174 -1.05 -7.93 -4.78
CA LEU A 174 -0.39 -8.90 -3.93
C LEU A 174 1.01 -9.26 -4.47
N SER A 175 2.04 -9.17 -3.64
CA SER A 175 3.42 -9.49 -4.02
C SER A 175 3.73 -10.99 -4.08
N GLU A 176 2.76 -11.86 -3.80
CA GLU A 176 2.96 -13.29 -3.55
C GLU A 176 2.70 -14.25 -4.73
N SER A 177 2.09 -13.81 -5.82
CA SER A 177 1.47 -14.73 -6.80
C SER A 177 2.41 -15.77 -7.43
N LYS A 178 3.72 -15.50 -7.52
CA LYS A 178 4.69 -16.47 -8.07
C LYS A 178 5.06 -17.58 -7.09
N LEU A 179 5.19 -17.28 -5.80
CA LEU A 179 5.58 -18.29 -4.79
C LEU A 179 4.45 -19.27 -4.52
N VAL A 180 3.21 -18.77 -4.46
CA VAL A 180 2.02 -19.63 -4.30
C VAL A 180 1.81 -20.47 -5.55
N ASN A 181 1.93 -19.92 -6.75
CA ASN A 181 1.80 -20.68 -8.00
C ASN A 181 2.90 -21.75 -8.14
N GLU A 182 4.17 -21.46 -7.79
CA GLU A 182 5.24 -22.46 -7.82
C GLU A 182 5.01 -23.60 -6.80
N GLN A 183 4.49 -23.30 -5.61
CA GLN A 183 4.16 -24.32 -4.61
C GLN A 183 2.95 -25.16 -5.04
N VAL A 184 1.91 -24.53 -5.59
CA VAL A 184 0.74 -25.22 -6.16
C VAL A 184 1.14 -26.08 -7.35
N GLU A 185 1.99 -25.58 -8.27
CA GLU A 185 2.49 -26.39 -9.38
C GLU A 185 3.37 -27.56 -8.90
N LYS A 186 4.25 -27.38 -7.91
CA LYS A 186 5.04 -28.46 -7.32
C LYS A 186 4.14 -29.50 -6.64
N SER A 187 3.15 -29.05 -5.88
CA SER A 187 2.18 -29.95 -5.25
C SER A 187 1.36 -30.73 -6.28
N ASN A 188 0.89 -30.08 -7.33
CA ASN A 188 0.15 -30.73 -8.43
C ASN A 188 1.04 -31.72 -9.19
N LYS A 189 2.32 -31.42 -9.43
CA LYS A 189 3.27 -32.37 -10.02
C LYS A 189 3.49 -33.60 -9.14
N ILE A 190 3.60 -33.42 -7.83
CA ILE A 190 3.74 -34.53 -6.86
C ILE A 190 2.46 -35.37 -6.83
N ILE A 191 1.29 -34.74 -6.78
CA ILE A 191 0.00 -35.44 -6.80
C ILE A 191 -0.15 -36.26 -8.09
N ASN A 192 0.14 -35.67 -9.25
CA ASN A 192 0.07 -36.35 -10.53
C ASN A 192 1.07 -37.51 -10.62
N LEU A 193 2.27 -37.38 -10.04
CA LEU A 193 3.24 -38.48 -9.95
C LEU A 193 2.75 -39.63 -9.09
N ILE A 194 2.18 -39.30 -7.91
CA ILE A 194 1.59 -40.34 -7.02
C ILE A 194 0.42 -41.04 -7.72
N ASP A 195 -0.46 -40.33 -8.36
CA ASP A 195 -1.59 -40.89 -9.13
C ASP A 195 -1.12 -41.80 -10.29
N SER A 196 -0.01 -41.49 -10.94
CA SER A 196 0.55 -42.33 -11.99
C SER A 196 1.13 -43.66 -11.43
N ILE A 197 1.76 -43.60 -10.24
CA ILE A 197 2.33 -44.78 -9.57
C ILE A 197 1.23 -45.71 -9.03
N LEU A 198 0.09 -45.14 -8.61
CA LEU A 198 -1.02 -45.93 -8.05
C LEU A 198 -1.93 -46.59 -9.12
N ARG A 199 -1.74 -46.25 -10.40
CA ARG A 199 -2.51 -46.78 -11.53
C ARG A 199 -1.81 -47.91 -12.27
N ASP A 200 -0.53 -48.14 -11.99
CA ASP A 200 0.28 -49.25 -12.45
C ASP A 200 0.29 -50.38 -11.38
#